data_0bd6e70ea1ac7821ba3aaf347f36b162
#
_entry.id   0bd6e70ea1ac7821ba3aaf347f36b162
#
_cell.length_a   1.000
_cell.length_b   1.000
_cell.length_c   1.000
_cell.angle_alpha   90.00
_cell.angle_beta   90.00
_cell.angle_gamma   90.00
#
_symmetry.space_group_name_H-M   'P 1'
#
loop_
_entity.id
_entity.type
_entity.pdbx_description
1 polymer ?
#
loop_
_entity_poly.entity_id
_entity_poly.type
_entity_poly.pdbx_seq_one_letter_code
_entity_poly.pdbx_strand_id
1 'polypeptide(L)'
;ESPACNPYSTEDLANGGNGYLPITLQYRPYTAKKAREVSIAGGDFRENFTNRSYLGKTNTAYNEADLDNILECRRAMGDKPVIVCATVNNPMVMHEFEAEADAIIAEFGVSRAAVLDVVFGDYNPTGRLPIQMPKDMDAVEEQSEDRALDMETYIDSEGHNYDYGYGMNYEGVLPAWKK
;
A
#
# COMPACT_ATOMS: atom_id res chain seq x y z
N GLU A 1 -0.61 -9.78 2.64
CA GLU A 1 -0.73 -9.14 1.31
C GLU A 1 -0.94 -7.64 1.44
N SER A 2 -0.62 -6.85 0.39
CA SER A 2 -0.97 -5.44 0.35
C SER A 2 -2.47 -5.23 0.49
N PRO A 3 -2.94 -4.07 1.00
CA PRO A 3 -4.36 -3.80 1.17
C PRO A 3 -5.13 -3.98 -0.12
N ALA A 4 -6.24 -4.67 -0.06
CA ALA A 4 -7.10 -4.93 -1.22
C ALA A 4 -8.54 -4.60 -0.88
N CYS A 5 -9.22 -3.87 -1.76
CA CYS A 5 -10.60 -3.43 -1.56
C CYS A 5 -11.39 -3.53 -2.86
N ASN A 6 -12.70 -3.44 -2.73
CA ASN A 6 -13.57 -3.29 -3.89
C ASN A 6 -13.97 -1.80 -4.02
N PRO A 7 -13.58 -1.12 -5.11
CA PRO A 7 -13.92 0.28 -5.32
C PRO A 7 -15.35 0.50 -5.83
N TYR A 8 -16.16 -0.57 -5.88
CA TYR A 8 -17.54 -0.50 -6.36
C TYR A 8 -18.48 -1.30 -5.47
N SER A 9 -19.58 -0.68 -5.06
CA SER A 9 -20.59 -1.27 -4.17
C SER A 9 -21.99 -1.26 -4.80
N THR A 10 -22.55 -2.45 -4.99
CA THR A 10 -23.95 -2.60 -5.39
C THR A 10 -24.91 -2.23 -4.26
N GLU A 11 -24.48 -2.30 -3.01
CA GLU A 11 -25.25 -1.86 -1.86
C GLU A 11 -25.38 -0.33 -1.83
N ASP A 12 -24.29 0.39 -2.12
CA ASP A 12 -24.33 1.85 -2.26
C ASP A 12 -25.34 2.27 -3.34
N LEU A 13 -25.35 1.56 -4.48
CA LEU A 13 -26.34 1.80 -5.53
C LEU A 13 -27.78 1.55 -5.05
N ALA A 14 -28.00 0.45 -4.35
CA ALA A 14 -29.35 0.10 -3.85
C ALA A 14 -29.88 1.13 -2.85
N ASN A 15 -28.96 1.83 -2.16
CA ASN A 15 -29.27 2.91 -1.21
C ASN A 15 -29.28 4.30 -1.86
N GLY A 16 -29.26 4.40 -3.20
CA GLY A 16 -29.37 5.65 -3.94
C GLY A 16 -28.04 6.36 -4.20
N GLY A 17 -26.92 5.71 -3.91
CA GLY A 17 -25.59 6.18 -4.27
C GLY A 17 -25.24 5.91 -5.73
N ASN A 18 -24.01 6.24 -6.12
CA ASN A 18 -23.47 6.04 -7.48
C ASN A 18 -22.66 4.75 -7.63
N GLY A 19 -22.49 3.97 -6.57
CA GLY A 19 -21.73 2.73 -6.55
C GLY A 19 -20.23 2.89 -6.31
N TYR A 20 -19.66 4.07 -6.47
CA TYR A 20 -18.23 4.27 -6.30
C TYR A 20 -17.82 4.40 -4.83
N LEU A 21 -16.78 3.66 -4.45
CA LEU A 21 -16.09 3.76 -3.18
C LEU A 21 -14.63 4.15 -3.43
N PRO A 22 -13.95 4.80 -2.48
CA PRO A 22 -12.53 5.09 -2.63
C PRO A 22 -11.71 3.81 -2.72
N ILE A 23 -10.73 3.78 -3.61
CA ILE A 23 -9.67 2.77 -3.54
C ILE A 23 -8.85 3.08 -2.29
N THR A 24 -8.73 2.10 -1.38
CA THR A 24 -7.89 2.27 -0.20
C THR A 24 -6.60 1.44 -0.35
N LEU A 25 -5.47 2.08 -0.04
CA LEU A 25 -4.14 1.47 0.01
C LEU A 25 -3.66 1.30 1.46
N GLN A 26 -4.57 1.48 2.42
CA GLN A 26 -4.38 1.19 3.83
C GLN A 26 -5.32 0.08 4.29
N TYR A 27 -4.95 -0.63 5.36
CA TYR A 27 -5.77 -1.73 5.88
C TYR A 27 -7.00 -1.21 6.62
N ARG A 28 -6.83 -0.17 7.45
CA ARG A 28 -7.92 0.42 8.23
C ARG A 28 -8.88 1.22 7.34
N PRO A 29 -10.13 1.43 7.83
CA PRO A 29 -11.11 2.21 7.08
C PRO A 29 -10.56 3.57 6.67
N TYR A 30 -10.83 3.94 5.43
CA TYR A 30 -10.49 5.24 4.88
C TYR A 30 -11.73 5.93 4.33
N THR A 31 -11.91 7.20 4.72
CA THR A 31 -12.97 8.05 4.19
C THR A 31 -12.36 9.11 3.29
N ALA A 32 -12.79 9.12 2.03
CA ALA A 32 -12.26 10.03 1.03
C ALA A 32 -12.58 11.49 1.35
N LYS A 33 -11.55 12.34 1.33
CA LYS A 33 -11.64 13.77 1.64
C LYS A 33 -11.55 14.67 0.40
N LYS A 34 -10.90 14.20 -0.68
CA LYS A 34 -10.52 14.98 -1.86
C LYS A 34 -10.85 14.24 -3.17
N ALA A 35 -11.93 13.48 -3.21
CA ALA A 35 -12.34 12.77 -4.41
C ALA A 35 -12.69 13.72 -5.56
N ARG A 36 -12.28 13.40 -6.76
CA ARG A 36 -12.68 14.13 -7.97
C ARG A 36 -14.13 13.81 -8.31
N GLU A 37 -14.85 14.80 -8.84
CA GLU A 37 -16.21 14.59 -9.33
C GLU A 37 -16.25 13.74 -10.61
N VAL A 38 -15.22 13.86 -11.42
CA VAL A 38 -15.06 13.08 -12.65
C VAL A 38 -13.67 12.46 -12.65
N SER A 39 -13.61 11.14 -12.64
CA SER A 39 -12.36 10.38 -12.79
C SER A 39 -12.28 9.79 -14.20
N ILE A 40 -11.07 9.77 -14.77
CA ILE A 40 -10.78 9.04 -16.01
C ILE A 40 -10.59 7.55 -15.76
N ALA A 41 -10.33 7.16 -14.51
CA ALA A 41 -10.19 5.76 -14.08
C ALA A 41 -11.56 5.15 -13.80
N GLY A 42 -12.46 5.18 -14.69
CA GLY A 42 -13.74 4.49 -14.60
C GLY A 42 -13.75 3.27 -15.51
N GLY A 43 -14.82 2.53 -15.50
CA GLY A 43 -14.95 1.46 -16.45
C GLY A 43 -15.92 0.35 -16.12
N ASP A 44 -16.68 0.43 -15.01
CA ASP A 44 -17.77 -0.50 -14.80
C ASP A 44 -18.89 -0.21 -15.82
N PHE A 45 -19.31 -1.25 -16.57
CA PHE A 45 -20.34 -1.11 -17.61
C PHE A 45 -21.72 -0.68 -17.07
N ARG A 46 -21.92 -0.74 -15.75
CA ARG A 46 -23.16 -0.34 -15.05
C ARG A 46 -23.20 1.16 -14.69
N GLU A 47 -22.08 1.86 -14.80
CA GLU A 47 -22.03 3.26 -14.46
C GLU A 47 -22.75 4.13 -15.51
N ASN A 48 -23.32 5.23 -15.07
CA ASN A 48 -23.99 6.19 -15.94
C ASN A 48 -23.13 7.38 -16.39
N PHE A 49 -21.89 7.45 -15.93
CA PHE A 49 -20.89 8.49 -16.25
C PHE A 49 -21.26 9.93 -15.84
N THR A 50 -22.35 10.11 -15.10
CA THR A 50 -22.81 11.46 -14.70
C THR A 50 -22.27 11.93 -13.37
N ASN A 51 -21.94 10.99 -12.49
CA ASN A 51 -21.34 11.27 -11.18
C ASN A 51 -20.47 10.10 -10.76
N ARG A 52 -19.17 10.32 -10.70
CA ARG A 52 -18.17 9.33 -10.27
C ARG A 52 -17.53 9.67 -8.93
N SER A 53 -18.03 10.71 -8.25
CA SER A 53 -17.47 11.11 -6.98
C SER A 53 -17.70 10.04 -5.90
N TYR A 54 -16.66 9.75 -5.15
CA TYR A 54 -16.70 8.96 -3.93
C TYR A 54 -16.38 9.81 -2.68
N LEU A 55 -16.42 11.13 -2.82
CA LEU A 55 -16.17 12.07 -1.73
C LEU A 55 -17.08 11.81 -0.52
N GLY A 56 -16.47 11.73 0.66
CA GLY A 56 -17.16 11.44 1.92
C GLY A 56 -17.56 9.98 2.12
N LYS A 57 -17.31 9.10 1.14
CA LYS A 57 -17.55 7.67 1.30
C LYS A 57 -16.38 6.97 1.95
N THR A 58 -16.67 5.90 2.68
CA THR A 58 -15.68 5.09 3.39
C THR A 58 -15.52 3.73 2.70
N ASN A 59 -14.28 3.28 2.59
CA ASN A 59 -13.97 1.91 2.19
C ASN A 59 -12.97 1.29 3.15
N THR A 60 -12.95 -0.04 3.21
CA THR A 60 -12.06 -0.82 4.07
C THR A 60 -11.44 -1.94 3.26
N ALA A 61 -10.18 -2.24 3.52
CA ALA A 61 -9.54 -3.41 2.93
C ALA A 61 -10.22 -4.69 3.46
N TYR A 62 -10.56 -5.62 2.57
CA TYR A 62 -11.16 -6.89 2.98
C TYR A 62 -10.16 -7.82 3.67
N ASN A 63 -8.86 -7.53 3.57
CA ASN A 63 -7.78 -8.21 4.26
C ASN A 63 -7.22 -7.38 5.45
N GLU A 64 -8.05 -6.59 6.11
CA GLU A 64 -7.68 -5.81 7.31
C GLU A 64 -7.04 -6.68 8.40
N ALA A 65 -7.43 -7.95 8.51
CA ALA A 65 -6.86 -8.91 9.44
C ALA A 65 -5.36 -9.16 9.23
N ASP A 66 -4.79 -8.87 8.05
CA ASP A 66 -3.35 -8.99 7.83
C ASP A 66 -2.57 -7.99 8.71
N LEU A 67 -3.10 -6.78 8.87
CA LEU A 67 -2.54 -5.80 9.81
C LEU A 67 -2.67 -6.28 11.26
N ASP A 68 -3.85 -6.79 11.65
CA ASP A 68 -4.05 -7.30 13.01
C ASP A 68 -3.05 -8.40 13.35
N ASN A 69 -2.77 -9.30 12.40
CA ASN A 69 -1.77 -10.35 12.57
C ASN A 69 -0.36 -9.78 12.81
N ILE A 70 0.03 -8.70 12.13
CA ILE A 70 1.33 -8.05 12.35
C ILE A 70 1.39 -7.48 13.77
N LEU A 71 0.36 -6.72 14.17
CA LEU A 71 0.29 -6.07 15.48
C LEU A 71 0.25 -7.09 16.63
N GLU A 72 -0.48 -8.19 16.45
CA GLU A 72 -0.52 -9.28 17.42
C GLU A 72 0.80 -10.02 17.50
N CYS A 73 1.45 -10.27 16.36
CA CYS A 73 2.77 -10.87 16.32
C CYS A 73 3.78 -10.02 17.10
N ARG A 74 3.85 -8.72 16.86
CA ARG A 74 4.72 -7.81 17.62
C ARG A 74 4.46 -7.89 19.12
N ARG A 75 3.19 -7.83 19.55
CA ARG A 75 2.82 -7.95 20.97
C ARG A 75 3.25 -9.29 21.59
N ALA A 76 3.09 -10.38 20.87
CA ALA A 76 3.46 -11.72 21.32
C ALA A 76 4.98 -11.94 21.36
N MET A 77 5.72 -11.35 20.43
CA MET A 77 7.17 -11.49 20.30
C MET A 77 7.93 -10.61 21.29
N GLY A 78 7.35 -9.51 21.77
CA GLY A 78 8.03 -8.56 22.67
C GLY A 78 9.31 -8.03 22.01
N ASP A 79 10.46 -8.24 22.65
CA ASP A 79 11.77 -7.76 22.15
C ASP A 79 12.40 -8.65 21.07
N LYS A 80 11.74 -9.71 20.63
CA LYS A 80 12.25 -10.59 19.58
C LYS A 80 11.97 -9.99 18.20
N PRO A 81 12.85 -10.22 17.21
CA PRO A 81 12.67 -9.68 15.88
C PRO A 81 11.36 -10.13 15.21
N VAL A 82 10.69 -9.20 14.55
CA VAL A 82 9.54 -9.41 13.69
C VAL A 82 9.88 -8.97 12.28
N ILE A 83 9.86 -9.91 11.34
CA ILE A 83 10.10 -9.65 9.92
C ILE A 83 8.76 -9.77 9.18
N VAL A 84 8.35 -8.69 8.53
CA VAL A 84 7.13 -8.66 7.72
C VAL A 84 7.49 -8.96 6.27
N CYS A 85 6.99 -10.09 5.75
CA CYS A 85 7.10 -10.43 4.34
C CYS A 85 5.76 -10.13 3.65
N ALA A 86 5.71 -9.04 2.90
CA ALA A 86 4.50 -8.56 2.27
C ALA A 86 4.48 -8.86 0.77
N THR A 87 3.48 -9.61 0.31
CA THR A 87 3.17 -9.73 -1.12
C THR A 87 2.55 -8.44 -1.60
N VAL A 88 3.22 -7.75 -2.51
CA VAL A 88 2.83 -6.42 -2.99
C VAL A 88 2.16 -6.52 -4.36
N ASN A 89 0.85 -6.33 -4.37
CA ASN A 89 0.05 -6.24 -5.60
C ASN A 89 -0.26 -4.77 -5.97
N ASN A 90 -0.31 -3.90 -4.95
CA ASN A 90 -0.57 -2.46 -5.07
C ASN A 90 0.40 -1.71 -4.14
N PRO A 91 0.65 -0.41 -4.37
CA PRO A 91 1.26 0.44 -3.35
C PRO A 91 0.51 0.30 -2.02
N MET A 92 1.18 0.49 -0.90
CA MET A 92 0.54 0.41 0.41
C MET A 92 1.04 1.50 1.35
N VAL A 93 0.15 1.91 2.24
CA VAL A 93 0.44 2.87 3.28
C VAL A 93 1.23 2.18 4.39
N MET A 94 2.53 2.44 4.46
CA MET A 94 3.47 1.72 5.32
C MET A 94 3.32 2.09 6.80
N HIS A 95 2.90 3.31 7.12
CA HIS A 95 2.86 3.81 8.50
C HIS A 95 1.95 3.01 9.43
N GLU A 96 1.02 2.19 8.91
CA GLU A 96 0.15 1.37 9.75
C GLU A 96 0.89 0.24 10.47
N PHE A 97 2.07 -0.19 9.95
CA PHE A 97 2.78 -1.35 10.50
C PHE A 97 4.31 -1.25 10.46
N GLU A 98 4.88 -0.29 9.75
CA GLU A 98 6.33 -0.22 9.55
C GLU A 98 7.08 -0.15 10.90
N ALA A 99 6.62 0.69 11.83
CA ALA A 99 7.21 0.83 13.17
C ALA A 99 7.09 -0.45 14.04
N GLU A 100 6.26 -1.40 13.67
CA GLU A 100 6.06 -2.67 14.37
C GLU A 100 6.94 -3.81 13.81
N ALA A 101 7.70 -3.54 12.75
CA ALA A 101 8.58 -4.49 12.08
C ALA A 101 10.05 -4.11 12.23
N ASP A 102 10.91 -5.08 12.53
CA ASP A 102 12.37 -4.88 12.53
C ASP A 102 12.95 -4.98 11.11
N ALA A 103 12.23 -5.63 10.19
CA ALA A 103 12.55 -5.65 8.77
C ALA A 103 11.29 -5.90 7.94
N ILE A 104 11.27 -5.34 6.73
CA ILE A 104 10.20 -5.54 5.76
C ILE A 104 10.77 -6.04 4.44
N ILE A 105 10.24 -7.16 3.96
CA ILE A 105 10.53 -7.70 2.63
C ILE A 105 9.28 -7.49 1.77
N ALA A 106 9.36 -6.56 0.82
CA ALA A 106 8.34 -6.39 -0.21
C ALA A 106 8.64 -7.36 -1.36
N GLU A 107 7.75 -8.33 -1.58
CA GLU A 107 7.90 -9.32 -2.64
C GLU A 107 6.78 -9.16 -3.68
N PHE A 108 7.11 -9.41 -4.93
CA PHE A 108 6.25 -9.20 -6.10
C PHE A 108 5.99 -10.54 -6.82
N GLY A 109 5.50 -11.53 -6.07
CA GLY A 109 5.15 -12.85 -6.62
C GLY A 109 6.33 -13.82 -6.73
N VAL A 110 7.31 -13.72 -5.83
CA VAL A 110 8.42 -14.68 -5.76
C VAL A 110 8.06 -15.93 -4.96
N SER A 111 8.88 -16.99 -5.07
CA SER A 111 8.68 -18.19 -4.28
C SER A 111 8.97 -17.93 -2.80
N ARG A 112 8.27 -18.63 -1.90
CA ARG A 112 8.53 -18.58 -0.45
C ARG A 112 9.96 -18.98 -0.11
N ALA A 113 10.57 -19.91 -0.86
CA ALA A 113 11.97 -20.29 -0.65
C ALA A 113 12.90 -19.09 -0.87
N ALA A 114 12.72 -18.30 -1.93
CA ALA A 114 13.53 -17.11 -2.18
C ALA A 114 13.37 -16.05 -1.07
N VAL A 115 12.18 -15.90 -0.49
CA VAL A 115 11.98 -15.01 0.67
C VAL A 115 12.76 -15.52 1.87
N LEU A 116 12.73 -16.84 2.14
CA LEU A 116 13.46 -17.45 3.25
C LEU A 116 14.98 -17.36 3.05
N ASP A 117 15.48 -17.51 1.83
CA ASP A 117 16.90 -17.33 1.51
C ASP A 117 17.40 -15.92 1.91
N VAL A 118 16.53 -14.90 1.71
CA VAL A 118 16.82 -13.55 2.19
C VAL A 118 16.72 -13.48 3.72
N VAL A 119 15.67 -14.02 4.34
CA VAL A 119 15.48 -13.96 5.80
C VAL A 119 16.64 -14.61 6.56
N PHE A 120 17.16 -15.73 6.05
CA PHE A 120 18.24 -16.48 6.70
C PHE A 120 19.65 -16.09 6.26
N GLY A 121 19.78 -15.15 5.35
CA GLY A 121 21.08 -14.63 4.94
C GLY A 121 21.77 -15.42 3.83
N ASP A 122 21.08 -16.37 3.22
CA ASP A 122 21.62 -17.18 2.12
C ASP A 122 21.71 -16.39 0.81
N TYR A 123 20.92 -15.32 0.70
CA TYR A 123 20.93 -14.41 -0.43
C TYR A 123 20.88 -12.94 0.02
N ASN A 124 21.90 -12.14 -0.34
CA ASN A 124 21.90 -10.70 -0.08
C ASN A 124 21.01 -9.97 -1.09
N PRO A 125 19.90 -9.32 -0.68
CA PRO A 125 18.96 -8.74 -1.61
C PRO A 125 19.55 -7.59 -2.42
N THR A 126 19.15 -7.48 -3.68
CA THR A 126 19.53 -6.40 -4.59
C THR A 126 18.32 -5.71 -5.21
N GLY A 127 17.13 -6.16 -4.81
CA GLY A 127 15.86 -5.65 -5.30
C GLY A 127 15.61 -4.20 -4.88
N ARG A 128 14.78 -3.52 -5.67
CA ARG A 128 14.38 -2.13 -5.41
C ARG A 128 12.90 -1.99 -5.66
N LEU A 129 12.27 -1.06 -4.96
CA LEU A 129 10.87 -0.76 -5.17
C LEU A 129 10.62 -0.31 -6.61
N PRO A 130 9.76 -1.00 -7.35
CA PRO A 130 9.36 -0.60 -8.70
C PRO A 130 8.24 0.44 -8.70
N ILE A 131 7.76 0.83 -7.53
CA ILE A 131 6.65 1.75 -7.29
C ILE A 131 6.96 2.64 -6.09
N GLN A 132 6.26 3.76 -5.98
CA GLN A 132 6.27 4.61 -4.79
C GLN A 132 5.32 4.03 -3.73
N MET A 133 5.74 4.02 -2.46
CA MET A 133 4.84 3.74 -1.34
C MET A 133 4.34 5.07 -0.79
N PRO A 134 3.01 5.30 -0.76
CA PRO A 134 2.44 6.57 -0.34
C PRO A 134 2.68 6.84 1.14
N LYS A 135 2.84 8.10 1.48
CA LYS A 135 2.90 8.58 2.85
C LYS A 135 1.62 8.23 3.60
N ASP A 136 0.48 8.51 2.98
CA ASP A 136 -0.87 8.28 3.49
C ASP A 136 -1.88 8.31 2.33
N MET A 137 -3.15 8.15 2.64
CA MET A 137 -4.22 8.20 1.63
C MET A 137 -4.49 9.63 1.12
N ASP A 138 -4.15 10.66 1.86
CA ASP A 138 -4.26 12.04 1.38
C ASP A 138 -3.26 12.28 0.23
N ALA A 139 -2.03 11.75 0.34
CA ALA A 139 -1.03 11.76 -0.75
C ALA A 139 -1.50 11.01 -2.00
N VAL A 140 -2.22 9.89 -1.82
CA VAL A 140 -2.81 9.14 -2.93
C VAL A 140 -3.89 9.96 -3.65
N GLU A 141 -4.75 10.67 -2.91
CA GLU A 141 -5.81 11.49 -3.50
C GLU A 141 -5.27 12.76 -4.18
N GLU A 142 -4.12 13.27 -3.75
CA GLU A 142 -3.46 14.45 -4.34
C GLU A 142 -2.69 14.10 -5.62
N GLN A 143 -2.36 12.83 -5.84
CA GLN A 143 -1.66 12.39 -7.05
C GLN A 143 -2.45 12.74 -8.31
N SER A 144 -1.73 13.20 -9.34
CA SER A 144 -2.31 13.44 -10.67
C SER A 144 -2.41 12.12 -11.45
N GLU A 145 -3.56 11.84 -12.03
CA GLU A 145 -3.83 10.58 -12.73
C GLU A 145 -2.93 10.36 -13.97
N ASP A 146 -2.40 11.43 -14.54
CA ASP A 146 -1.60 11.44 -15.77
C ASP A 146 -0.09 11.71 -15.53
N ARG A 147 0.35 11.78 -14.27
CA ARG A 147 1.74 12.03 -13.92
C ARG A 147 2.33 10.86 -13.14
N ALA A 148 3.48 10.42 -13.58
CA ALA A 148 4.23 9.41 -12.87
C ALA A 148 5.12 10.04 -11.79
N LEU A 149 5.29 9.34 -10.67
CA LEU A 149 6.22 9.68 -9.60
C LEU A 149 6.01 11.06 -8.97
N ASP A 150 4.75 11.50 -8.87
CA ASP A 150 4.38 12.77 -8.24
C ASP A 150 3.71 12.60 -6.86
N MET A 151 3.65 11.38 -6.36
CA MET A 151 3.06 11.07 -5.07
C MET A 151 4.04 11.37 -3.92
N GLU A 152 3.58 12.00 -2.84
CA GLU A 152 4.37 12.13 -1.62
C GLU A 152 4.57 10.75 -0.99
N THR A 153 5.83 10.36 -0.86
CA THR A 153 6.21 9.02 -0.41
C THR A 153 6.39 8.94 1.10
N TYR A 154 6.23 7.75 1.65
CA TYR A 154 6.49 7.47 3.06
C TYR A 154 7.98 7.62 3.39
N ILE A 155 8.26 8.25 4.52
CA ILE A 155 9.60 8.35 5.10
C ILE A 155 9.53 7.82 6.52
N ASP A 156 10.35 6.84 6.85
CA ASP A 156 10.40 6.25 8.20
C ASP A 156 11.16 7.13 9.21
N SER A 157 11.24 6.68 10.45
CA SER A 157 11.91 7.40 11.55
C SER A 157 13.42 7.50 11.39
N GLU A 158 14.03 6.67 10.54
CA GLU A 158 15.46 6.69 10.22
C GLU A 158 15.78 7.55 9.00
N GLY A 159 14.74 8.08 8.34
CA GLY A 159 14.87 8.95 7.17
C GLY A 159 14.96 8.19 5.85
N HIS A 160 14.63 6.91 5.82
CA HIS A 160 14.54 6.15 4.58
C HIS A 160 13.27 6.53 3.82
N ASN A 161 13.45 6.89 2.56
CA ASN A 161 12.35 7.28 1.69
C ASN A 161 11.93 6.10 0.80
N TYR A 162 10.70 5.64 0.95
CA TYR A 162 10.13 4.51 0.22
C TYR A 162 9.67 4.90 -1.19
N ASP A 163 10.56 5.58 -1.91
CA ASP A 163 10.34 6.05 -3.27
C ASP A 163 10.72 4.98 -4.31
N TYR A 164 10.36 5.23 -5.55
CA TYR A 164 10.79 4.42 -6.69
C TYR A 164 12.32 4.26 -6.71
N GLY A 165 12.77 3.03 -6.79
CA GLY A 165 14.20 2.70 -6.79
C GLY A 165 14.84 2.58 -5.41
N TYR A 166 14.09 2.79 -4.31
CA TYR A 166 14.57 2.50 -2.96
C TYR A 166 14.75 1.00 -2.74
N GLY A 167 15.76 0.62 -2.02
CA GLY A 167 16.02 -0.74 -1.57
C GLY A 167 17.19 -0.80 -0.60
N MET A 168 17.22 -1.87 0.16
CA MET A 168 18.29 -2.16 1.14
C MET A 168 18.83 -3.56 0.94
N ASN A 169 20.03 -3.77 1.44
CA ASN A 169 20.64 -5.07 1.62
C ASN A 169 21.27 -5.15 3.03
N TYR A 170 22.01 -6.21 3.34
CA TYR A 170 22.65 -6.37 4.66
C TYR A 170 23.75 -5.35 4.95
N GLU A 171 24.19 -4.60 3.95
CA GLU A 171 25.23 -3.56 4.09
C GLU A 171 24.61 -2.16 4.25
N GLY A 172 23.30 -2.03 4.06
CA GLY A 172 22.53 -0.79 4.17
C GLY A 172 21.76 -0.42 2.90
N VAL A 173 21.45 0.86 2.76
CA VAL A 173 20.69 1.38 1.62
C VAL A 173 21.49 1.24 0.33
N LEU A 174 20.86 0.66 -0.68
CA LEU A 174 21.46 0.49 -2.00
C LEU A 174 21.68 1.86 -2.66
N PRO A 175 22.84 2.08 -3.34
CA PRO A 175 23.11 3.34 -4.04
C PRO A 175 21.98 3.64 -5.04
N ALA A 176 21.58 4.92 -5.15
CA ALA A 176 20.59 5.32 -6.14
C ALA A 176 20.97 4.83 -7.55
N TRP A 177 19.97 4.51 -8.38
CA TRP A 177 20.25 4.19 -9.77
C TRP A 177 20.99 5.34 -10.45
N LYS A 178 22.08 5.01 -11.09
CA LYS A 178 22.75 5.99 -11.96
C LYS A 178 21.79 6.30 -13.12
N LYS A 179 21.35 7.55 -13.19
CA LYS A 179 20.57 8.05 -14.34
C LYS A 179 21.43 8.05 -15.58
#